data_405e6ec042514cce52007dd7d4ddab81
#
_entry.id   405e6ec042514cce52007dd7d4ddab81
#
_cell.length_a   1.000
_cell.length_b   1.000
_cell.length_c   1.000
_cell.angle_alpha   90.00
_cell.angle_beta   90.00
_cell.angle_gamma   90.00
#
_symmetry.space_group_name_H-M   'P 1'
#
loop_
_entity.id
_entity.type
_entity.pdbx_description
1 polymer ?
#
loop_
_entity_poly.entity_id
_entity_poly.type
_entity_poly.pdbx_seq_one_letter_code
_entity_poly.pdbx_strand_id
1 'polypeptide(L)'
;RRGYAPETRERLAELFGAPASWTPSTQGLAWARVTTIVPSFQGSARFELEVPCTYDLEVAATKYFQALAEGEVPLSFHFSGTVFYIAREGRLQVIPVSWSETAQYAMPLEAWRTMIATHYPGGGWIRLGERTLDALNSRRAARGMPSFDDCLNELLEGDADAR
;
A
#
# COMPACT_ATOMS: atom_id res chain seq x y z
N ARG A 1 22.12 4.15 2.96
CA ARG A 1 21.27 4.43 4.15
C ARG A 1 20.61 5.77 3.90
N ARG A 2 19.35 5.81 3.47
CA ARG A 2 18.54 7.04 3.51
C ARG A 2 18.26 7.34 4.99
N GLY A 3 18.80 8.45 5.50
CA GLY A 3 18.47 8.92 6.83
C GLY A 3 17.06 9.51 6.82
N TYR A 4 16.14 8.88 7.47
CA TYR A 4 14.82 9.48 7.72
C TYR A 4 14.92 10.63 8.72
N ALA A 5 14.11 11.65 8.55
CA ALA A 5 13.96 12.72 9.53
C ALA A 5 13.47 12.14 10.88
N PRO A 6 13.78 12.79 12.02
CA PRO A 6 13.40 12.29 13.35
C PRO A 6 11.92 11.95 13.48
N GLU A 7 11.03 12.83 13.05
CA GLU A 7 9.57 12.64 13.06
C GLU A 7 9.13 11.45 12.22
N THR A 8 9.75 11.24 11.05
CA THR A 8 9.49 10.08 10.21
C THR A 8 9.95 8.79 10.89
N ARG A 9 11.07 8.82 11.62
CA ARG A 9 11.55 7.65 12.38
C ARG A 9 10.59 7.24 13.48
N GLU A 10 10.02 8.18 14.21
CA GLU A 10 9.04 7.90 15.26
C GLU A 10 7.79 7.21 14.65
N ARG A 11 7.24 7.77 13.59
CA ARG A 11 6.08 7.18 12.88
C ARG A 11 6.37 5.80 12.32
N LEU A 12 7.57 5.58 11.77
CA LEU A 12 7.99 4.28 11.28
C LEU A 12 8.30 3.29 12.42
N ALA A 13 8.71 3.77 13.59
CA ALA A 13 8.95 2.92 14.75
C ALA A 13 7.67 2.25 15.27
N GLU A 14 6.53 2.91 15.14
CA GLU A 14 5.23 2.30 15.44
C GLU A 14 4.91 1.09 14.55
N LEU A 15 5.40 1.10 13.30
CA LEU A 15 5.16 0.04 12.32
C LEU A 15 6.20 -1.08 12.37
N PHE A 16 7.46 -0.71 12.54
CA PHE A 16 8.60 -1.62 12.33
C PHE A 16 9.42 -1.83 13.61
N GLY A 17 8.97 -1.31 14.75
CA GLY A 17 9.72 -1.35 16.00
C GLY A 17 10.87 -0.35 16.04
N ALA A 18 11.67 -0.43 17.10
CA ALA A 18 12.76 0.53 17.33
C ALA A 18 13.74 0.62 16.14
N PRO A 19 14.18 1.82 15.73
CA PRO A 19 15.10 2.01 14.59
C PRO A 19 16.40 1.21 14.70
N ALA A 20 16.85 0.90 15.90
CA ALA A 20 18.03 0.07 16.15
C ALA A 20 17.87 -1.38 15.68
N SER A 21 16.64 -1.87 15.58
CA SER A 21 16.32 -3.22 15.09
C SER A 21 16.16 -3.30 13.57
N TRP A 22 16.20 -2.17 12.87
CA TRP A 22 16.08 -2.13 11.41
C TRP A 22 17.40 -2.60 10.77
N THR A 23 17.45 -3.86 10.43
CA THR A 23 18.61 -4.45 9.75
C THR A 23 18.46 -4.31 8.23
N PRO A 24 19.58 -4.31 7.46
CA PRO A 24 19.55 -4.35 6.00
C PRO A 24 18.85 -5.60 5.44
N SER A 25 18.73 -6.64 6.26
CA SER A 25 18.05 -7.90 5.94
C SER A 25 16.56 -7.87 6.26
N THR A 26 16.00 -6.74 6.74
CA THR A 26 14.56 -6.60 6.88
C THR A 26 13.96 -6.78 5.50
N GLN A 27 13.31 -7.92 5.28
CA GLN A 27 12.67 -8.24 4.01
C GLN A 27 11.67 -7.13 3.69
N GLY A 28 11.68 -6.67 2.44
CA GLY A 28 10.72 -5.67 2.00
C GLY A 28 9.30 -6.14 2.29
N LEU A 29 8.41 -5.20 2.56
CA LEU A 29 6.99 -5.50 2.71
C LEU A 29 6.49 -6.11 1.39
N ALA A 30 5.97 -7.33 1.42
CA ALA A 30 5.31 -7.92 0.27
C ALA A 30 4.00 -7.17 0.04
N TRP A 31 3.94 -6.35 -1.01
CA TRP A 31 2.75 -5.55 -1.29
C TRP A 31 1.65 -6.39 -1.90
N ALA A 32 1.92 -7.06 -3.01
CA ALA A 32 0.92 -7.91 -3.66
C ALA A 32 1.57 -9.06 -4.43
N ARG A 33 0.83 -10.12 -4.60
CA ARG A 33 1.12 -11.18 -5.56
C ARG A 33 0.01 -11.24 -6.59
N VAL A 34 0.34 -10.87 -7.82
CA VAL A 34 -0.62 -10.79 -8.91
C VAL A 34 -0.25 -11.79 -10.00
N THR A 35 -1.26 -12.44 -10.57
CA THR A 35 -1.09 -13.37 -11.68
C THR A 35 -1.91 -12.88 -12.86
N THR A 36 -1.31 -12.87 -14.05
CA THR A 36 -2.00 -12.52 -15.28
C THR A 36 -1.55 -13.43 -16.43
N ILE A 37 -2.34 -13.48 -17.47
CA ILE A 37 -2.00 -14.16 -18.71
C ILE A 37 -1.65 -13.09 -19.74
N VAL A 38 -0.41 -13.14 -20.23
CA VAL A 38 0.02 -12.28 -21.32
C VAL A 38 -0.39 -12.94 -22.63
N PRO A 39 -1.17 -12.27 -23.50
CA PRO A 39 -1.53 -12.80 -24.80
C PRO A 39 -0.31 -13.09 -25.67
N SER A 40 -0.47 -13.91 -26.69
CA SER A 40 0.62 -14.22 -27.63
C SER A 40 1.13 -12.96 -28.32
N PHE A 41 2.45 -12.83 -28.43
CA PHE A 41 3.09 -11.68 -29.06
C PHE A 41 4.33 -12.10 -29.85
N GLN A 42 4.85 -11.18 -30.68
CA GLN A 42 6.13 -11.32 -31.36
C GLN A 42 7.07 -10.19 -30.93
N GLY A 43 8.31 -10.54 -30.64
CA GLY A 43 9.30 -9.59 -30.14
C GLY A 43 9.03 -9.14 -28.71
N SER A 44 8.28 -8.08 -28.50
CA SER A 44 7.94 -7.55 -27.19
C SER A 44 6.46 -7.20 -27.07
N ALA A 45 5.92 -7.30 -25.86
CA ALA A 45 4.56 -6.89 -25.54
C ALA A 45 4.55 -5.93 -24.34
N ARG A 46 3.55 -5.07 -24.30
CA ARG A 46 3.26 -4.20 -23.14
C ARG A 46 1.86 -4.54 -22.65
N PHE A 47 1.71 -4.69 -21.35
CA PHE A 47 0.41 -4.96 -20.73
C PHE A 47 0.31 -4.20 -19.42
N GLU A 48 -0.91 -3.99 -18.99
CA GLU A 48 -1.22 -3.40 -17.69
C GLU A 48 -1.48 -4.51 -16.68
N LEU A 49 -0.94 -4.33 -15.48
CA LEU A 49 -1.11 -5.25 -14.38
C LEU A 49 -1.88 -4.55 -13.27
N GLU A 50 -3.12 -4.96 -13.05
CA GLU A 50 -3.91 -4.45 -11.94
C GLU A 50 -3.41 -5.06 -10.62
N VAL A 51 -3.01 -4.21 -9.70
CA VAL A 51 -2.60 -4.61 -8.35
C VAL A 51 -3.77 -4.37 -7.40
N PRO A 52 -4.46 -5.42 -6.93
CA PRO A 52 -5.56 -5.25 -6.00
C PRO A 52 -5.04 -4.74 -4.66
N CYS A 53 -5.55 -3.60 -4.24
CA CYS A 53 -5.30 -3.06 -2.92
C CYS A 53 -6.28 -3.73 -1.94
N THR A 54 -5.86 -4.82 -1.30
CA THR A 54 -6.64 -5.47 -0.26
C THR A 54 -6.46 -4.75 1.07
N TYR A 55 -7.46 -4.82 1.93
CA TYR A 55 -7.49 -4.12 3.22
C TYR A 55 -6.22 -4.30 4.07
N ASP A 56 -5.74 -5.52 4.25
CA ASP A 56 -4.55 -5.79 5.10
C ASP A 56 -3.29 -5.13 4.53
N LEU A 57 -3.20 -5.02 3.22
CA LEU A 57 -2.13 -4.35 2.52
C LEU A 57 -2.25 -2.83 2.61
N GLU A 58 -3.47 -2.32 2.48
CA GLU A 58 -3.75 -0.89 2.55
C GLU A 58 -3.32 -0.30 3.89
N VAL A 59 -3.60 -0.98 5.00
CA VAL A 59 -3.22 -0.46 6.33
C VAL A 59 -1.71 -0.32 6.45
N ALA A 60 -0.93 -1.35 6.10
CA ALA A 60 0.52 -1.31 6.23
C ALA A 60 1.16 -0.34 5.24
N ALA A 61 0.74 -0.38 3.96
CA ALA A 61 1.25 0.52 2.93
C ALA A 61 0.84 1.97 3.19
N THR A 62 -0.41 2.22 3.56
CA THR A 62 -0.92 3.56 3.85
C THR A 62 -0.19 4.19 5.04
N LYS A 63 -0.02 3.46 6.13
CA LYS A 63 0.76 3.95 7.28
C LYS A 63 2.20 4.26 6.91
N TYR A 64 2.84 3.39 6.13
CA TYR A 64 4.20 3.63 5.65
C TYR A 64 4.27 4.88 4.76
N PHE A 65 3.38 5.02 3.78
CA PHE A 65 3.37 6.16 2.87
C PHE A 65 3.00 7.48 3.57
N GLN A 66 2.09 7.44 4.52
CA GLN A 66 1.73 8.60 5.34
C GLN A 66 2.87 9.03 6.28
N ALA A 67 3.70 8.09 6.74
CA ALA A 67 4.86 8.40 7.57
C ALA A 67 5.97 9.12 6.79
N LEU A 68 5.99 9.00 5.45
CA LEU A 68 6.95 9.68 4.59
C LEU A 68 6.50 11.11 4.31
N ALA A 69 7.37 12.09 4.56
CA ALA A 69 7.08 13.49 4.25
C ALA A 69 7.17 13.74 2.75
N GLU A 70 8.22 13.20 2.10
CA GLU A 70 8.53 13.39 0.68
C GLU A 70 9.41 12.25 0.15
N GLY A 71 9.69 12.27 -1.16
CA GLY A 71 10.62 11.37 -1.80
C GLY A 71 9.95 10.26 -2.60
N GLU A 72 10.62 9.13 -2.68
CA GLU A 72 10.22 7.98 -3.50
C GLU A 72 10.15 6.71 -2.67
N VAL A 73 9.22 5.85 -3.02
CA VAL A 73 9.06 4.51 -2.45
C VAL A 73 9.75 3.50 -3.37
N PRO A 74 10.80 2.81 -2.90
CA PRO A 74 11.45 1.79 -3.71
C PRO A 74 10.55 0.56 -3.81
N LEU A 75 10.18 0.20 -5.03
CA LEU A 75 9.42 -1.01 -5.35
C LEU A 75 10.35 -2.03 -6.00
N SER A 76 10.24 -3.28 -5.57
CA SER A 76 10.92 -4.42 -6.16
C SER A 76 9.90 -5.36 -6.76
N PHE A 77 10.03 -5.64 -8.05
CA PHE A 77 9.18 -6.59 -8.77
C PHE A 77 9.95 -7.88 -8.96
N HIS A 78 9.36 -8.99 -8.55
CA HIS A 78 9.90 -10.33 -8.75
C HIS A 78 8.97 -11.07 -9.68
N PHE A 79 9.51 -11.58 -10.77
CA PHE A 79 8.73 -12.28 -11.78
C PHE A 79 8.88 -13.79 -11.65
N SER A 80 7.80 -14.49 -11.88
CA SER A 80 7.78 -15.94 -12.05
C SER A 80 6.69 -16.31 -13.04
N GLY A 81 6.89 -17.36 -13.78
CA GLY A 81 5.87 -17.76 -14.76
C GLY A 81 6.40 -18.78 -15.74
N THR A 82 5.65 -18.97 -16.81
CA THR A 82 5.95 -19.93 -17.87
C THR A 82 5.64 -19.30 -19.21
N VAL A 83 6.58 -19.39 -20.13
CA VAL A 83 6.42 -18.94 -21.52
C VAL A 83 6.21 -20.15 -22.41
N PHE A 84 5.14 -20.10 -23.18
CA PHE A 84 4.83 -21.09 -24.22
C PHE A 84 5.16 -20.47 -25.58
N TYR A 85 5.91 -21.18 -26.42
CA TYR A 85 6.25 -20.68 -27.74
C TYR A 85 6.33 -21.83 -28.76
N ILE A 86 6.17 -21.49 -30.02
CA ILE A 86 6.34 -22.43 -31.11
C ILE A 86 7.77 -22.34 -31.63
N ALA A 87 8.54 -23.42 -31.52
CA ALA A 87 9.88 -23.49 -32.07
C ALA A 87 9.84 -23.52 -33.63
N ARG A 88 10.99 -23.26 -34.26
CA ARG A 88 11.11 -23.26 -35.74
C ARG A 88 10.59 -24.53 -36.41
N GLU A 89 10.61 -25.62 -35.68
CA GLU A 89 10.14 -26.94 -36.15
C GLU A 89 8.64 -27.15 -35.96
N GLY A 90 7.89 -26.10 -35.56
CA GLY A 90 6.44 -26.17 -35.33
C GLY A 90 6.03 -26.85 -34.03
N ARG A 91 6.97 -27.18 -33.16
CA ARG A 91 6.68 -27.83 -31.88
C ARG A 91 6.46 -26.78 -30.77
N LEU A 92 5.45 -27.04 -29.95
CA LEU A 92 5.24 -26.27 -28.73
C LEU A 92 6.38 -26.52 -27.74
N GLN A 93 6.98 -25.45 -27.27
CA GLN A 93 8.03 -25.45 -26.26
C GLN A 93 7.58 -24.66 -25.03
N VAL A 94 8.16 -25.00 -23.91
CA VAL A 94 7.83 -24.40 -22.60
C VAL A 94 9.12 -23.99 -21.91
N ILE A 95 9.22 -22.72 -21.50
CA ILE A 95 10.37 -22.20 -20.75
C ILE A 95 9.84 -21.52 -19.50
N PRO A 96 10.36 -21.86 -18.31
CA PRO A 96 10.07 -21.10 -17.11
C PRO A 96 10.76 -19.73 -17.15
N VAL A 97 10.09 -18.71 -16.65
CA VAL A 97 10.72 -17.42 -16.34
C VAL A 97 11.67 -17.64 -15.15
N SER A 98 12.92 -17.20 -15.29
CA SER A 98 13.89 -17.34 -14.21
C SER A 98 13.40 -16.59 -12.94
N TRP A 99 13.56 -17.22 -11.80
CA TRP A 99 13.29 -16.60 -10.51
C TRP A 99 14.23 -15.42 -10.20
N SER A 100 15.33 -15.27 -10.92
CA SER A 100 16.26 -14.14 -10.83
C SER A 100 15.77 -12.89 -11.60
N GLU A 101 14.71 -13.02 -12.40
CA GLU A 101 14.14 -11.89 -13.12
C GLU A 101 13.48 -10.93 -12.14
N THR A 102 14.06 -9.75 -12.03
CA THR A 102 13.60 -8.71 -11.14
C THR A 102 13.65 -7.35 -11.82
N ALA A 103 12.78 -6.45 -11.40
CA ALA A 103 12.85 -5.04 -11.77
C ALA A 103 12.73 -4.15 -10.54
N GLN A 104 13.30 -2.97 -10.63
CA GLN A 104 13.23 -1.96 -9.57
C GLN A 104 12.56 -0.71 -10.13
N TYR A 105 11.73 -0.09 -9.32
CA TYR A 105 11.09 1.18 -9.64
C TYR A 105 11.04 2.05 -8.39
N ALA A 106 11.38 3.31 -8.54
CA ALA A 106 11.21 4.30 -7.48
C ALA A 106 9.91 5.06 -7.74
N MET A 107 8.86 4.68 -7.02
CA MET A 107 7.56 5.32 -7.14
C MET A 107 7.58 6.67 -6.41
N PRO A 108 7.33 7.80 -7.10
CA PRO A 108 7.18 9.08 -6.43
C PRO A 108 6.04 9.02 -5.41
N LEU A 109 6.28 9.50 -4.19
CA LEU A 109 5.25 9.53 -3.14
C LEU A 109 4.03 10.36 -3.57
N GLU A 110 4.25 11.37 -4.40
CA GLU A 110 3.20 12.20 -4.98
C GLU A 110 2.23 11.41 -5.88
N ALA A 111 2.72 10.40 -6.58
CA ALA A 111 1.85 9.52 -7.38
C ALA A 111 0.84 8.78 -6.48
N TRP A 112 1.29 8.29 -5.32
CA TRP A 112 0.41 7.71 -4.32
C TRP A 112 -0.62 8.72 -3.79
N ARG A 113 -0.16 9.92 -3.41
CA ARG A 113 -1.04 10.97 -2.90
C ARG A 113 -2.10 11.38 -3.91
N THR A 114 -1.72 11.55 -5.17
CA THR A 114 -2.65 11.86 -6.26
C THR A 114 -3.69 10.76 -6.44
N MET A 115 -3.29 9.51 -6.39
CA MET A 115 -4.20 8.37 -6.48
C MET A 115 -5.20 8.39 -5.31
N ILE A 116 -4.73 8.58 -4.08
CA ILE A 116 -5.61 8.69 -2.90
C ILE A 116 -6.55 9.89 -3.03
N ALA A 117 -6.06 11.06 -3.41
CA ALA A 117 -6.90 12.26 -3.58
C ALA A 117 -7.96 12.10 -4.69
N THR A 118 -7.68 11.29 -5.71
CA THR A 118 -8.63 11.00 -6.78
C THR A 118 -9.75 10.08 -6.30
N HIS A 119 -9.43 9.06 -5.53
CA HIS A 119 -10.42 8.08 -5.05
C HIS A 119 -11.12 8.49 -3.76
N TYR A 120 -10.48 9.32 -2.95
CA TYR A 120 -10.98 9.81 -1.65
C TYR A 120 -10.83 11.34 -1.57
N PRO A 121 -11.53 12.09 -2.41
CA PRO A 121 -11.37 13.55 -2.48
C PRO A 121 -11.76 14.21 -1.15
N GLY A 122 -10.77 14.89 -0.53
CA GLY A 122 -10.96 15.60 0.74
C GLY A 122 -11.17 14.72 1.96
N GLY A 123 -10.92 13.41 1.85
CA GLY A 123 -11.15 12.47 2.94
C GLY A 123 -10.14 11.32 2.98
N GLY A 124 -10.45 10.36 3.82
CA GLY A 124 -9.70 9.12 3.98
C GLY A 124 -10.62 8.03 4.54
N TRP A 125 -10.04 6.91 4.93
CA TRP A 125 -10.77 5.82 5.55
C TRP A 125 -9.95 5.24 6.70
N ILE A 126 -10.68 4.75 7.72
CA ILE A 126 -10.09 4.04 8.86
C ILE A 126 -10.91 2.78 9.12
N ARG A 127 -10.24 1.75 9.63
CA ARG A 127 -10.94 0.57 10.15
C ARG A 127 -11.16 0.73 11.65
N LEU A 128 -12.39 0.49 12.06
CA LEU A 128 -12.77 0.42 13.45
C LEU A 128 -13.20 -1.01 13.80
N GLY A 129 -12.91 -1.44 15.02
CA GLY A 129 -13.50 -2.64 15.58
C GLY A 129 -15.01 -2.46 15.77
N GLU A 130 -15.78 -3.55 15.67
CA GLU A 130 -17.24 -3.57 15.77
C GLU A 130 -17.75 -2.77 16.99
N ARG A 131 -17.21 -3.06 18.17
CA ARG A 131 -17.58 -2.36 19.41
C ARG A 131 -17.37 -0.84 19.37
N THR A 132 -16.29 -0.38 18.74
CA THR A 132 -16.00 1.05 18.58
C THR A 132 -16.95 1.69 17.58
N LEU A 133 -17.23 0.99 16.48
CA LEU A 133 -18.19 1.45 15.48
C LEU A 133 -19.59 1.57 16.07
N ASP A 134 -20.03 0.60 16.85
CA ASP A 134 -21.34 0.62 17.54
C ASP A 134 -21.42 1.76 18.57
N ALA A 135 -20.35 2.00 19.32
CA ALA A 135 -20.29 3.11 20.25
C ALA A 135 -20.38 4.46 19.55
N LEU A 136 -19.68 4.65 18.43
CA LEU A 136 -19.76 5.86 17.61
C LEU A 136 -21.14 6.03 16.98
N ASN A 137 -21.76 4.97 16.48
CA ASN A 137 -23.13 5.01 15.97
C ASN A 137 -24.11 5.45 17.05
N SER A 138 -24.02 4.86 18.23
CA SER A 138 -24.88 5.17 19.35
C SER A 138 -24.72 6.64 19.80
N ARG A 139 -23.49 7.12 19.90
CA ARG A 139 -23.18 8.52 20.23
C ARG A 139 -23.73 9.47 19.17
N ARG A 140 -23.47 9.20 17.89
CA ARG A 140 -23.97 9.98 16.77
C ARG A 140 -25.50 10.11 16.79
N ALA A 141 -26.19 8.98 16.98
CA ALA A 141 -27.66 8.93 17.05
C ALA A 141 -28.20 9.71 18.28
N ALA A 142 -27.61 9.49 19.45
CA ALA A 142 -28.03 10.14 20.68
C ALA A 142 -27.88 11.69 20.64
N ARG A 143 -26.95 12.19 19.86
CA ARG A 143 -26.68 13.64 19.70
C ARG A 143 -27.27 14.24 18.42
N GLY A 144 -27.93 13.44 17.60
CA GLY A 144 -28.52 13.90 16.33
C GLY A 144 -27.48 14.41 15.31
N MET A 145 -26.27 13.87 15.36
CA MET A 145 -25.21 14.31 14.46
C MET A 145 -25.38 13.74 13.06
N PRO A 146 -25.24 14.55 11.98
CA PRO A 146 -25.47 14.09 10.61
C PRO A 146 -24.38 13.15 10.10
N SER A 147 -23.12 13.32 10.55
CA SER A 147 -21.97 12.55 10.07
C SER A 147 -21.12 11.94 11.19
N PHE A 148 -20.27 10.97 10.82
CA PHE A 148 -19.24 10.49 11.75
C PHE A 148 -18.14 11.52 11.98
N ASP A 149 -17.86 12.38 10.98
CA ASP A 149 -16.86 13.44 11.11
C ASP A 149 -17.25 14.42 12.21
N ASP A 150 -18.53 14.83 12.28
CA ASP A 150 -19.04 15.69 13.35
C ASP A 150 -18.85 15.03 14.73
N CYS A 151 -19.13 13.74 14.81
CA CYS A 151 -19.00 12.97 16.05
C CYS A 151 -17.52 12.85 16.49
N LEU A 152 -16.62 12.62 15.53
CA LEU A 152 -15.19 12.51 15.81
C LEU A 152 -14.57 13.86 16.14
N ASN A 153 -14.94 14.92 15.43
CA ASN A 153 -14.48 16.28 15.72
C ASN A 153 -14.85 16.72 17.14
N GLU A 154 -16.08 16.49 17.56
CA GLU A 154 -16.51 16.78 18.94
C GLU A 154 -15.68 16.01 19.98
N LEU A 155 -15.33 14.74 19.69
CA LEU A 155 -14.49 13.95 20.59
C LEU A 155 -13.06 14.51 20.69
N LEU A 156 -12.50 14.92 19.55
CA LEU A 156 -11.15 15.49 19.49
C LEU A 156 -11.06 16.87 20.15
N GLU A 157 -12.09 17.72 20.00
CA GLU A 157 -12.19 19.03 20.66
C GLU A 157 -12.33 18.89 22.17
N GLY A 158 -13.16 17.93 22.62
CA GLY A 158 -13.36 17.67 24.05
C GLY A 158 -12.10 17.20 24.79
N ASP A 159 -11.18 16.51 24.08
CA ASP A 159 -9.88 16.10 24.62
C ASP A 159 -8.86 17.25 24.66
N ALA A 160 -9.01 18.25 23.79
CA ALA A 160 -8.14 19.43 23.76
C ALA A 160 -8.41 20.40 24.95
N ASP A 161 -9.67 20.50 25.37
CA ASP A 161 -10.08 21.32 26.52
C ASP A 161 -9.77 20.68 27.89
N ALA A 162 -9.44 19.38 27.91
CA ALA A 162 -9.13 18.62 29.13
C ALA A 162 -7.63 18.61 29.49
N ARG A 163 -6.77 19.27 28.72
CA ARG A 163 -5.31 19.40 28.97
C ARG A 163 -4.94 20.81 29.35
#